data_ff58b03e6cb20770720ffad6e6de5ee9
#
_entry.id   ff58b03e6cb20770720ffad6e6de5ee9
#
_cell.length_a   1.000
_cell.length_b   1.000
_cell.length_c   1.000
_cell.angle_alpha   90.00
_cell.angle_beta   90.00
_cell.angle_gamma   90.00
#
_symmetry.space_group_name_H-M   'P 1'
#
loop_
_entity.id
_entity.type
_entity.pdbx_description
1 polymer ?
#
loop_
_entity_poly.entity_id
_entity_poly.type
_entity_poly.pdbx_seq_one_letter_code
_entity_poly.pdbx_strand_id
1 'polypeptide(L)'
;MHAISFTALLLSMLAAVGLTATAGMKALKDDFDTVALFEKGQILLTVVVLAVSAVLVQALVVRDFSYVYVRDYTDTLLPLFYAVTAFWAGQNGSFLFWYLCVALMGWCMIYTPGYSRLDNRTKVFFWILFFLVEIFFLFALTGPSNPFMKLDPVPAEGRGLNPLLQNPGMIFHPPLLFLGYAGYTIPFCLALASRLSGNGREWLELCRNWNIVAWIFLTAGIILGAWWSYMELGWGGYWAWDPVENASLIPWLAGTAFVHTAIVGRTRKSLLRTNVFMVALTFLLCFFATFVVRSGMIDSLHAFSGSRMGIPLLVFMIAVLSLTLFVCLIQRKDDSTHIDDFASRPGMLFLASWLFLCLGGIVLLGVMWPVLSSMWSANPVGLDAGFYNRVCLPLFAVLALIMSICPWFSQKHGIGDKTALGVVLGGGAGSAGIIFALGYTQPLALFSAASGFMMVVSIVLYFVRTKGARSFLPSWGAYGVHMGVALMVIGVAFSGPYKVEAEAVLNKGQSMTVGAYEVQFIELRHHHDNPAMDMHAAHLAVTRDGKAVGSLAPEKRLYRSFEQSTFAEVSVIPSLGEEVYATLLGFNEEGSVSLKVSINPLVNWIWIGGTLSCLVAFLCWRKIERR
;
A
#
# COMPACT_ATOMS: atom_id res chain seq x y z
N MET A 1 -14.07 31.27 8.12
CA MET A 1 -14.12 29.79 8.28
C MET A 1 -12.89 29.22 8.99
N HIS A 2 -11.67 29.77 8.84
CA HIS A 2 -10.43 29.31 9.49
C HIS A 2 -10.57 29.03 11.00
N ALA A 3 -10.94 30.06 11.77
CA ALA A 3 -11.09 29.97 13.23
C ALA A 3 -12.19 28.97 13.63
N ILE A 4 -13.30 28.92 12.89
CA ILE A 4 -14.41 28.00 13.16
C ILE A 4 -13.96 26.55 13.00
N SER A 5 -13.30 26.22 11.89
CA SER A 5 -12.82 24.87 11.63
C SER A 5 -11.74 24.44 12.64
N PHE A 6 -10.80 25.34 12.95
CA PHE A 6 -9.78 25.08 13.98
C PHE A 6 -10.42 24.86 15.36
N THR A 7 -11.36 25.73 15.76
CA THR A 7 -12.07 25.60 17.05
C THR A 7 -12.88 24.31 17.11
N ALA A 8 -13.52 23.90 16.00
CA ALA A 8 -14.25 22.64 15.93
C ALA A 8 -13.32 21.42 16.15
N LEU A 9 -12.13 21.41 15.55
CA LEU A 9 -11.12 20.37 15.80
C LEU A 9 -10.63 20.39 17.26
N LEU A 10 -10.37 21.56 17.84
CA LEU A 10 -9.96 21.71 19.23
C LEU A 10 -11.03 21.19 20.20
N LEU A 11 -12.30 21.58 19.98
CA LEU A 11 -13.41 21.06 20.79
C LEU A 11 -13.60 19.55 20.61
N SER A 12 -13.38 19.02 19.41
CA SER A 12 -13.38 17.57 19.15
C SER A 12 -12.27 16.87 19.94
N MET A 13 -11.07 17.45 20.02
CA MET A 13 -9.98 16.92 20.84
C MET A 13 -10.36 16.88 22.33
N LEU A 14 -10.91 17.96 22.85
CA LEU A 14 -11.36 18.03 24.24
C LEU A 14 -12.49 17.03 24.52
N ALA A 15 -13.43 16.86 23.58
CA ALA A 15 -14.50 15.88 23.67
C ALA A 15 -13.94 14.45 23.66
N ALA A 16 -13.00 14.12 22.77
CA ALA A 16 -12.35 12.81 22.72
C ALA A 16 -11.58 12.49 24.02
N VAL A 17 -10.87 13.48 24.59
CA VAL A 17 -10.21 13.35 25.90
C VAL A 17 -11.25 13.10 27.00
N GLY A 18 -12.34 13.87 27.04
CA GLY A 18 -13.44 13.69 28.00
C GLY A 18 -14.11 12.33 27.90
N LEU A 19 -14.37 11.84 26.66
CA LEU A 19 -14.92 10.51 26.42
C LEU A 19 -13.95 9.41 26.89
N THR A 20 -12.65 9.56 26.60
CA THR A 20 -11.62 8.61 27.04
C THR A 20 -11.52 8.56 28.58
N ALA A 21 -11.49 9.73 29.23
CA ALA A 21 -11.45 9.83 30.70
C ALA A 21 -12.69 9.21 31.33
N THR A 22 -13.88 9.50 30.78
CA THR A 22 -15.15 8.92 31.25
C THR A 22 -15.15 7.40 31.09
N ALA A 23 -14.72 6.90 29.93
CA ALA A 23 -14.62 5.45 29.69
C ALA A 23 -13.63 4.78 30.63
N GLY A 24 -12.48 5.42 30.90
CA GLY A 24 -11.49 4.95 31.88
C GLY A 24 -12.03 4.90 33.31
N MET A 25 -12.72 5.96 33.76
CA MET A 25 -13.36 5.97 35.09
C MET A 25 -14.44 4.89 35.23
N LYS A 26 -15.22 4.66 34.17
CA LYS A 26 -16.24 3.60 34.15
C LYS A 26 -15.61 2.21 34.18
N ALA A 27 -14.53 1.99 33.42
CA ALA A 27 -13.79 0.75 33.44
C ALA A 27 -13.18 0.44 34.82
N LEU A 28 -12.67 1.46 35.54
CA LEU A 28 -12.14 1.31 36.91
C LEU A 28 -13.22 0.96 37.95
N LYS A 29 -14.47 1.34 37.68
CA LYS A 29 -15.63 1.07 38.56
C LYS A 29 -16.41 -0.20 38.13
N ASP A 30 -15.93 -0.94 37.15
CA ASP A 30 -16.65 -2.06 36.51
C ASP A 30 -18.07 -1.70 36.04
N ASP A 31 -18.33 -0.43 35.70
CA ASP A 31 -19.59 0.09 35.19
C ASP A 31 -19.52 0.22 33.66
N PHE A 32 -20.13 -0.72 32.96
CA PHE A 32 -20.07 -0.82 31.51
C PHE A 32 -21.40 -0.47 30.78
N ASP A 33 -22.36 0.15 31.48
CA ASP A 33 -23.69 0.44 30.90
C ASP A 33 -23.73 1.72 30.05
N THR A 34 -22.62 2.45 29.97
CA THR A 34 -22.51 3.76 29.29
C THR A 34 -22.02 3.69 27.84
N VAL A 35 -22.00 2.51 27.21
CA VAL A 35 -21.50 2.33 25.83
C VAL A 35 -22.16 3.25 24.83
N ALA A 36 -23.49 3.47 24.95
CA ALA A 36 -24.22 4.37 24.04
C ALA A 36 -23.72 5.83 24.04
N LEU A 37 -23.10 6.30 25.14
CA LEU A 37 -22.45 7.62 25.19
C LEU A 37 -21.24 7.66 24.25
N PHE A 38 -20.42 6.61 24.26
CA PHE A 38 -19.20 6.53 23.44
C PHE A 38 -19.55 6.40 21.95
N GLU A 39 -20.57 5.59 21.63
CA GLU A 39 -21.09 5.44 20.26
C GLU A 39 -21.61 6.78 19.71
N LYS A 40 -22.42 7.51 20.49
CA LYS A 40 -22.90 8.85 20.10
C LYS A 40 -21.76 9.85 20.00
N GLY A 41 -20.79 9.79 20.90
CA GLY A 41 -19.58 10.61 20.87
C GLY A 41 -18.82 10.39 19.57
N GLN A 42 -18.60 9.12 19.18
CA GLN A 42 -17.95 8.77 17.92
C GLN A 42 -18.69 9.32 16.69
N ILE A 43 -20.01 9.18 16.66
CA ILE A 43 -20.83 9.71 15.56
C ILE A 43 -20.64 11.23 15.47
N LEU A 44 -20.68 11.95 16.60
CA LEU A 44 -20.48 13.39 16.64
C LEU A 44 -19.08 13.79 16.12
N LEU A 45 -18.01 13.14 16.60
CA LEU A 45 -16.64 13.38 16.14
C LEU A 45 -16.51 13.16 14.63
N THR A 46 -17.15 12.09 14.11
CA THR A 46 -17.15 11.81 12.67
C THR A 46 -17.88 12.88 11.86
N VAL A 47 -19.04 13.35 12.34
CA VAL A 47 -19.79 14.44 11.67
C VAL A 47 -18.96 15.72 11.64
N VAL A 48 -18.27 16.06 12.75
CA VAL A 48 -17.43 17.26 12.80
C VAL A 48 -16.26 17.17 11.84
N VAL A 49 -15.52 16.05 11.84
CA VAL A 49 -14.38 15.91 10.91
C VAL A 49 -14.83 15.89 9.45
N LEU A 50 -16.00 15.34 9.14
CA LEU A 50 -16.59 15.38 7.80
C LEU A 50 -16.89 16.83 7.40
N ALA A 51 -17.50 17.62 8.29
CA ALA A 51 -17.83 19.03 8.05
C ALA A 51 -16.56 19.87 7.81
N VAL A 52 -15.54 19.74 8.66
CA VAL A 52 -14.29 20.52 8.48
C VAL A 52 -13.51 20.07 7.25
N SER A 53 -13.59 18.79 6.86
CA SER A 53 -13.03 18.28 5.61
C SER A 53 -13.73 18.91 4.40
N ALA A 54 -15.06 19.00 4.44
CA ALA A 54 -15.85 19.66 3.40
C ALA A 54 -15.48 21.15 3.26
N VAL A 55 -15.22 21.84 4.38
CA VAL A 55 -14.76 23.25 4.35
C VAL A 55 -13.41 23.38 3.65
N LEU A 56 -12.45 22.47 3.91
CA LEU A 56 -11.15 22.51 3.23
C LEU A 56 -11.29 22.21 1.74
N VAL A 57 -12.10 21.20 1.37
CA VAL A 57 -12.37 20.89 -0.04
C VAL A 57 -13.03 22.06 -0.75
N GLN A 58 -14.00 22.71 -0.11
CA GLN A 58 -14.62 23.93 -0.66
C GLN A 58 -13.57 25.03 -0.88
N ALA A 59 -12.70 25.29 0.10
CA ALA A 59 -11.65 26.31 -0.02
C ALA A 59 -10.69 26.01 -1.19
N LEU A 60 -10.33 24.74 -1.41
CA LEU A 60 -9.54 24.28 -2.55
C LEU A 60 -10.25 24.50 -3.88
N VAL A 61 -11.55 24.20 -3.96
CA VAL A 61 -12.36 24.34 -5.17
C VAL A 61 -12.54 25.82 -5.56
N VAL A 62 -12.78 26.71 -4.58
CA VAL A 62 -12.94 28.15 -4.84
C VAL A 62 -11.61 28.91 -4.87
N ARG A 63 -10.49 28.23 -4.62
CA ARG A 63 -9.11 28.78 -4.59
C ARG A 63 -8.98 29.93 -3.60
N ASP A 64 -9.48 29.69 -2.38
CA ASP A 64 -9.35 30.68 -1.29
C ASP A 64 -7.91 30.70 -0.75
N PHE A 65 -7.05 31.51 -1.38
CA PHE A 65 -5.64 31.64 -1.01
C PHE A 65 -5.42 32.31 0.36
N SER A 66 -6.48 32.65 1.08
CA SER A 66 -6.36 33.02 2.50
C SER A 66 -5.95 31.83 3.39
N TYR A 67 -6.12 30.59 2.91
CA TYR A 67 -5.56 29.39 3.55
C TYR A 67 -4.14 29.13 3.07
N VAL A 68 -3.19 28.98 4.00
CA VAL A 68 -1.81 28.59 3.66
C VAL A 68 -1.80 27.31 2.83
N TYR A 69 -2.63 26.31 3.21
CA TYR A 69 -2.71 25.03 2.52
C TYR A 69 -3.21 25.17 1.08
N VAL A 70 -4.26 25.98 0.85
CA VAL A 70 -4.82 26.18 -0.49
C VAL A 70 -3.80 26.88 -1.39
N ARG A 71 -3.14 27.94 -0.87
CA ARG A 71 -2.09 28.66 -1.59
C ARG A 71 -0.92 27.73 -1.98
N ASP A 72 -0.52 26.79 -1.13
CA ASP A 72 0.64 25.94 -1.35
C ASP A 72 0.37 24.79 -2.34
N TYR A 73 -0.90 24.38 -2.54
CA TYR A 73 -1.25 23.19 -3.31
C TYR A 73 -2.24 23.44 -4.46
N THR A 74 -2.60 24.69 -4.75
CA THR A 74 -3.44 25.05 -5.90
C THR A 74 -2.98 26.36 -6.53
N ASP A 75 -3.45 26.60 -7.76
CA ASP A 75 -3.37 27.88 -8.48
C ASP A 75 -4.67 28.10 -9.27
N THR A 76 -4.79 29.26 -9.94
CA THR A 76 -5.97 29.60 -10.73
C THR A 76 -6.12 28.76 -12.00
N LEU A 77 -5.01 28.21 -12.53
CA LEU A 77 -4.97 27.42 -13.77
C LEU A 77 -5.20 25.92 -13.52
N LEU A 78 -5.04 25.46 -12.29
CA LEU A 78 -5.17 24.04 -11.94
C LEU A 78 -6.58 23.52 -12.25
N PRO A 79 -6.75 22.44 -13.05
CA PRO A 79 -8.05 21.86 -13.32
C PRO A 79 -8.79 21.49 -12.02
N LEU A 80 -10.12 21.72 -12.02
CA LEU A 80 -10.98 21.51 -10.85
C LEU A 80 -10.78 20.14 -10.19
N PHE A 81 -10.63 19.13 -11.01
CA PHE A 81 -10.43 17.76 -10.52
C PHE A 81 -9.16 17.63 -9.66
N TYR A 82 -8.05 18.22 -10.11
CA TYR A 82 -6.80 18.24 -9.32
C TYR A 82 -6.86 19.18 -8.12
N ALA A 83 -7.67 20.24 -8.18
CA ALA A 83 -7.91 21.07 -7.01
C ALA A 83 -8.62 20.28 -5.88
N VAL A 84 -9.53 19.35 -6.20
CA VAL A 84 -10.13 18.44 -5.22
C VAL A 84 -9.10 17.43 -4.69
N THR A 85 -8.26 16.85 -5.55
CA THR A 85 -7.24 15.88 -5.13
C THR A 85 -6.12 16.52 -4.32
N ALA A 86 -5.92 17.84 -4.43
CA ALA A 86 -5.02 18.60 -3.57
C ALA A 86 -5.37 18.45 -2.07
N PHE A 87 -6.59 18.04 -1.73
CA PHE A 87 -6.99 17.72 -0.35
C PHE A 87 -6.03 16.74 0.34
N TRP A 88 -5.51 15.75 -0.35
CA TRP A 88 -4.54 14.80 0.21
C TRP A 88 -3.11 14.94 -0.32
N ALA A 89 -2.84 15.94 -1.16
CA ALA A 89 -1.53 16.13 -1.77
C ALA A 89 -0.45 16.60 -0.77
N GLY A 90 -0.85 17.39 0.24
CA GLY A 90 0.06 17.93 1.24
C GLY A 90 -0.07 17.27 2.60
N GLN A 91 0.89 17.55 3.49
CA GLN A 91 0.93 16.97 4.83
C GLN A 91 -0.36 17.21 5.62
N ASN A 92 -0.78 18.47 5.74
CA ASN A 92 -1.87 18.86 6.64
C ASN A 92 -3.20 18.27 6.18
N GLY A 93 -3.49 18.34 4.87
CA GLY A 93 -4.71 17.79 4.28
C GLY A 93 -4.74 16.26 4.32
N SER A 94 -3.61 15.60 4.07
CA SER A 94 -3.54 14.13 4.14
C SER A 94 -3.69 13.59 5.56
N PHE A 95 -3.26 14.31 6.61
CA PHE A 95 -3.59 13.96 7.99
C PHE A 95 -5.07 14.11 8.28
N LEU A 96 -5.71 15.18 7.79
CA LEU A 96 -7.15 15.37 7.93
C LEU A 96 -7.92 14.25 7.19
N PHE A 97 -7.48 13.89 5.98
CA PHE A 97 -8.07 12.80 5.22
C PHE A 97 -7.91 11.44 5.93
N TRP A 98 -6.74 11.16 6.48
CA TRP A 98 -6.51 9.92 7.24
C TRP A 98 -7.38 9.87 8.50
N TYR A 99 -7.47 10.97 9.25
CA TYR A 99 -8.38 11.06 10.39
C TYR A 99 -9.83 10.85 9.99
N LEU A 100 -10.27 11.47 8.88
CA LEU A 100 -11.60 11.24 8.33
C LEU A 100 -11.85 9.75 8.04
N CYS A 101 -10.90 9.05 7.42
CA CYS A 101 -10.99 7.60 7.18
C CYS A 101 -11.11 6.81 8.50
N VAL A 102 -10.29 7.12 9.51
CA VAL A 102 -10.37 6.48 10.83
C VAL A 102 -11.73 6.71 11.48
N ALA A 103 -12.20 7.95 11.53
CA ALA A 103 -13.47 8.31 12.13
C ALA A 103 -14.66 7.62 11.45
N LEU A 104 -14.67 7.58 10.10
CA LEU A 104 -15.69 6.86 9.32
C LEU A 104 -15.69 5.36 9.63
N MET A 105 -14.51 4.74 9.77
CA MET A 105 -14.42 3.32 10.13
C MET A 105 -14.94 3.07 11.55
N GLY A 106 -14.66 3.96 12.51
CA GLY A 106 -15.24 3.90 13.85
C GLY A 106 -16.77 3.99 13.82
N TRP A 107 -17.31 4.91 13.01
CA TRP A 107 -18.75 5.02 12.80
C TRP A 107 -19.32 3.73 12.16
N CYS A 108 -18.71 3.25 11.07
CA CYS A 108 -19.15 2.01 10.41
C CYS A 108 -19.09 0.79 11.36
N MET A 109 -18.10 0.72 12.25
CA MET A 109 -17.95 -0.40 13.20
C MET A 109 -19.20 -0.57 14.08
N ILE A 110 -19.83 0.51 14.53
CA ILE A 110 -21.01 0.50 15.40
C ILE A 110 -22.15 -0.33 14.79
N TYR A 111 -22.31 -0.29 13.46
CA TYR A 111 -23.41 -0.96 12.74
C TYR A 111 -23.06 -2.36 12.27
N THR A 112 -21.84 -2.84 12.52
CA THR A 112 -21.46 -4.19 12.08
C THR A 112 -22.04 -5.29 13.00
N PRO A 113 -22.39 -6.46 12.44
CA PRO A 113 -22.77 -7.60 13.25
C PRO A 113 -21.69 -8.04 14.24
N GLY A 114 -20.41 -7.83 13.90
CA GLY A 114 -19.29 -8.12 14.78
C GLY A 114 -19.32 -7.30 16.06
N TYR A 115 -19.60 -5.99 15.96
CA TYR A 115 -19.68 -5.10 17.10
C TYR A 115 -20.86 -5.46 18.03
N SER A 116 -22.03 -5.84 17.47
CA SER A 116 -23.20 -6.22 18.25
C SER A 116 -22.96 -7.47 19.12
N ARG A 117 -21.99 -8.30 18.78
CA ARG A 117 -21.61 -9.52 19.54
C ARG A 117 -20.67 -9.24 20.71
N LEU A 118 -20.02 -8.07 20.73
CA LEU A 118 -19.14 -7.69 21.82
C LEU A 118 -19.92 -7.42 23.10
N ASP A 119 -19.38 -7.87 24.24
CA ASP A 119 -19.90 -7.45 25.52
C ASP A 119 -19.57 -5.97 25.81
N ASN A 120 -20.28 -5.36 26.72
CA ASN A 120 -20.11 -3.95 27.06
C ASN A 120 -18.69 -3.63 27.59
N ARG A 121 -18.09 -4.55 28.34
CA ARG A 121 -16.72 -4.38 28.84
C ARG A 121 -15.73 -4.26 27.68
N THR A 122 -15.79 -5.15 26.70
CA THR A 122 -14.95 -5.10 25.50
C THR A 122 -15.21 -3.84 24.69
N LYS A 123 -16.47 -3.41 24.54
CA LYS A 123 -16.82 -2.16 23.85
C LYS A 123 -16.22 -0.94 24.53
N VAL A 124 -16.24 -0.85 25.86
CA VAL A 124 -15.64 0.27 26.61
C VAL A 124 -14.14 0.32 26.38
N PHE A 125 -13.42 -0.81 26.49
CA PHE A 125 -11.97 -0.85 26.21
C PHE A 125 -11.68 -0.54 24.74
N PHE A 126 -12.53 -0.98 23.79
CA PHE A 126 -12.41 -0.64 22.38
C PHE A 126 -12.47 0.87 22.18
N TRP A 127 -13.45 1.56 22.76
CA TRP A 127 -13.60 3.01 22.60
C TRP A 127 -12.50 3.78 23.31
N ILE A 128 -11.99 3.34 24.46
CA ILE A 128 -10.80 3.96 25.09
C ILE A 128 -9.64 3.96 24.09
N LEU A 129 -9.32 2.82 23.50
CA LEU A 129 -8.20 2.68 22.57
C LEU A 129 -8.44 3.47 21.27
N PHE A 130 -9.68 3.46 20.77
CA PHE A 130 -10.04 4.14 19.56
C PHE A 130 -9.95 5.67 19.72
N PHE A 131 -10.50 6.22 20.79
CA PHE A 131 -10.39 7.64 21.09
C PHE A 131 -8.93 8.09 21.34
N LEU A 132 -8.07 7.25 21.92
CA LEU A 132 -6.63 7.56 22.04
C LEU A 132 -5.99 7.73 20.65
N VAL A 133 -6.36 6.93 19.67
CA VAL A 133 -5.91 7.12 18.29
C VAL A 133 -6.47 8.43 17.70
N GLU A 134 -7.75 8.72 17.91
CA GLU A 134 -8.35 9.97 17.42
C GLU A 134 -7.75 11.22 18.09
N ILE A 135 -7.44 11.17 19.39
CA ILE A 135 -6.74 12.24 20.11
C ILE A 135 -5.38 12.54 19.46
N PHE A 136 -4.63 11.52 19.05
CA PHE A 136 -3.38 11.74 18.33
C PHE A 136 -3.60 12.51 17.01
N PHE A 137 -4.60 12.14 16.21
CA PHE A 137 -4.91 12.86 14.97
C PHE A 137 -5.36 14.28 15.23
N LEU A 138 -6.23 14.48 16.20
CA LEU A 138 -6.73 15.81 16.59
C LEU A 138 -5.61 16.69 17.13
N PHE A 139 -4.69 16.14 17.93
CA PHE A 139 -3.46 16.83 18.35
C PHE A 139 -2.62 17.25 17.15
N ALA A 140 -2.40 16.35 16.17
CA ALA A 140 -1.65 16.67 14.96
C ALA A 140 -2.32 17.81 14.17
N LEU A 141 -3.64 17.77 14.01
CA LEU A 141 -4.43 18.73 13.24
C LEU A 141 -4.65 20.08 13.95
N THR A 142 -4.58 20.13 15.27
CA THR A 142 -4.65 21.38 16.04
C THR A 142 -3.27 21.95 16.36
N GLY A 143 -2.21 21.22 16.04
CA GLY A 143 -0.81 21.59 16.26
C GLY A 143 0.01 21.60 14.97
N PRO A 144 0.96 20.66 14.82
CA PRO A 144 2.00 20.71 13.76
C PRO A 144 1.49 20.51 12.34
N SER A 145 0.27 20.01 12.15
CA SER A 145 -0.33 19.74 10.83
C SER A 145 -1.69 20.42 10.65
N ASN A 146 -1.83 21.66 11.10
CA ASN A 146 -3.06 22.43 10.98
C ASN A 146 -3.33 22.86 9.52
N PRO A 147 -4.41 22.36 8.86
CA PRO A 147 -4.75 22.75 7.49
C PRO A 147 -5.49 24.07 7.38
N PHE A 148 -5.90 24.68 8.51
CA PHE A 148 -6.71 25.88 8.57
C PHE A 148 -5.90 27.14 8.96
N MET A 149 -4.58 27.11 8.76
CA MET A 149 -3.74 28.29 9.00
C MET A 149 -4.09 29.40 8.01
N LYS A 150 -4.30 30.62 8.54
CA LYS A 150 -4.60 31.81 7.75
C LYS A 150 -3.31 32.45 7.25
N LEU A 151 -3.36 32.99 6.03
CA LEU A 151 -2.31 33.80 5.42
C LEU A 151 -2.73 35.26 5.36
N ASP A 152 -1.84 36.16 5.76
CA ASP A 152 -2.06 37.60 5.73
C ASP A 152 -0.71 38.31 5.43
N PRO A 153 -0.57 39.10 4.35
CA PRO A 153 -1.59 39.39 3.33
C PRO A 153 -1.94 38.17 2.46
N VAL A 154 -3.16 38.15 1.92
CA VAL A 154 -3.61 37.12 0.99
C VAL A 154 -2.96 37.35 -0.37
N PRO A 155 -2.22 36.40 -0.96
CA PRO A 155 -1.62 36.55 -2.27
C PRO A 155 -2.68 36.48 -3.37
N ALA A 156 -2.37 37.04 -4.53
CA ALA A 156 -3.24 37.00 -5.70
C ALA A 156 -3.26 35.62 -6.38
N GLU A 157 -2.19 34.79 -6.18
CA GLU A 157 -2.01 33.51 -6.85
C GLU A 157 -1.45 32.47 -5.89
N GLY A 158 -1.76 31.20 -6.15
CA GLY A 158 -1.19 30.06 -5.45
C GLY A 158 0.09 29.54 -6.11
N ARG A 159 0.74 28.55 -5.45
CA ARG A 159 1.98 27.94 -5.92
C ARG A 159 1.76 26.82 -6.94
N GLY A 160 0.53 26.35 -7.07
CA GLY A 160 0.19 25.21 -7.91
C GLY A 160 0.42 23.86 -7.24
N LEU A 161 -0.13 22.83 -7.85
CA LEU A 161 0.09 21.44 -7.47
C LEU A 161 1.30 20.91 -8.22
N ASN A 162 2.21 20.22 -7.51
CA ASN A 162 3.36 19.55 -8.13
C ASN A 162 2.87 18.74 -9.36
N PRO A 163 3.44 18.97 -10.56
CA PRO A 163 3.02 18.28 -11.78
C PRO A 163 3.00 16.76 -11.69
N LEU A 164 3.95 16.13 -11.00
CA LEU A 164 3.96 14.68 -10.77
C LEU A 164 2.67 14.18 -10.07
N LEU A 165 1.96 15.05 -9.36
CA LEU A 165 0.70 14.74 -8.71
C LEU A 165 -0.52 15.01 -9.60
N GLN A 166 -0.32 15.57 -10.81
CA GLN A 166 -1.38 15.83 -11.79
C GLN A 166 -1.59 14.65 -12.75
N ASN A 167 -1.74 13.45 -12.17
CA ASN A 167 -1.92 12.19 -12.89
C ASN A 167 -3.09 11.38 -12.30
N PRO A 168 -3.81 10.59 -13.12
CA PRO A 168 -4.87 9.70 -12.64
C PRO A 168 -4.47 8.78 -11.49
N GLY A 169 -3.21 8.32 -11.44
CA GLY A 169 -2.69 7.51 -10.32
C GLY A 169 -2.78 8.21 -8.98
N MET A 170 -2.50 9.52 -8.94
CA MET A 170 -2.57 10.34 -7.72
C MET A 170 -3.99 10.52 -7.18
N ILE A 171 -5.01 10.32 -8.01
CA ILE A 171 -6.40 10.42 -7.60
C ILE A 171 -6.75 9.30 -6.62
N PHE A 172 -6.31 8.08 -6.92
CA PHE A 172 -6.74 6.87 -6.24
C PHE A 172 -5.68 6.27 -5.32
N HIS A 173 -4.38 6.36 -5.68
CA HIS A 173 -3.31 5.76 -4.91
C HIS A 173 -3.26 6.22 -3.44
N PRO A 174 -3.18 7.53 -3.11
CA PRO A 174 -3.10 7.94 -1.72
C PRO A 174 -4.37 7.65 -0.91
N PRO A 175 -5.61 7.88 -1.43
CA PRO A 175 -6.82 7.47 -0.74
C PRO A 175 -6.86 5.98 -0.41
N LEU A 176 -6.45 5.11 -1.32
CA LEU A 176 -6.43 3.67 -1.08
C LEU A 176 -5.42 3.28 0.01
N LEU A 177 -4.22 3.89 0.01
CA LEU A 177 -3.25 3.70 1.09
C LEU A 177 -3.80 4.13 2.45
N PHE A 178 -4.41 5.32 2.54
CA PHE A 178 -4.97 5.81 3.80
C PHE A 178 -6.15 4.98 4.29
N LEU A 179 -7.00 4.49 3.38
CA LEU A 179 -8.05 3.52 3.73
C LEU A 179 -7.46 2.20 4.27
N GLY A 180 -6.36 1.73 3.69
CA GLY A 180 -5.63 0.58 4.18
C GLY A 180 -5.07 0.82 5.60
N TYR A 181 -4.37 1.92 5.80
CA TYR A 181 -3.80 2.28 7.11
C TYR A 181 -4.87 2.49 8.18
N ALA A 182 -5.93 3.25 7.86
CA ALA A 182 -7.06 3.47 8.75
C ALA A 182 -7.77 2.17 9.10
N GLY A 183 -7.89 1.25 8.13
CA GLY A 183 -8.54 -0.04 8.29
C GLY A 183 -7.94 -0.92 9.38
N TYR A 184 -6.62 -0.84 9.60
CA TYR A 184 -5.95 -1.58 10.67
C TYR A 184 -6.24 -1.05 12.08
N THR A 185 -6.80 0.16 12.22
CA THR A 185 -7.20 0.70 13.53
C THR A 185 -8.25 -0.17 14.22
N ILE A 186 -9.25 -0.66 13.47
CA ILE A 186 -10.32 -1.51 14.04
C ILE A 186 -9.77 -2.84 14.57
N PRO A 187 -9.04 -3.66 13.79
CA PRO A 187 -8.45 -4.90 14.29
C PRO A 187 -7.49 -4.69 15.46
N PHE A 188 -6.67 -3.63 15.44
CA PHE A 188 -5.78 -3.25 16.52
C PHE A 188 -6.54 -2.99 17.84
N CYS A 189 -7.50 -2.05 17.81
CA CYS A 189 -8.28 -1.70 19.01
C CYS A 189 -9.08 -2.89 19.52
N LEU A 190 -9.66 -3.71 18.64
CA LEU A 190 -10.45 -4.87 19.03
C LEU A 190 -9.59 -5.97 19.66
N ALA A 191 -8.39 -6.21 19.13
CA ALA A 191 -7.46 -7.20 19.69
C ALA A 191 -7.02 -6.83 21.12
N LEU A 192 -6.60 -5.59 21.34
CA LEU A 192 -6.17 -5.12 22.64
C LEU A 192 -7.35 -5.06 23.62
N ALA A 193 -8.50 -4.54 23.18
CA ALA A 193 -9.72 -4.47 24.00
C ALA A 193 -10.17 -5.84 24.48
N SER A 194 -10.20 -6.83 23.57
CA SER A 194 -10.56 -8.22 23.93
C SER A 194 -9.59 -8.84 24.92
N ARG A 195 -8.31 -8.50 24.80
CA ARG A 195 -7.29 -8.97 25.74
C ARG A 195 -7.46 -8.32 27.13
N LEU A 196 -7.70 -7.01 27.18
CA LEU A 196 -7.92 -6.26 28.42
C LEU A 196 -9.20 -6.68 29.13
N SER A 197 -10.29 -6.90 28.37
CA SER A 197 -11.58 -7.34 28.93
C SER A 197 -11.58 -8.79 29.42
N GLY A 198 -10.61 -9.60 28.99
CA GLY A 198 -10.56 -11.03 29.30
C GLY A 198 -11.35 -11.91 28.34
N ASN A 199 -11.88 -11.34 27.26
CA ASN A 199 -12.49 -12.08 26.18
C ASN A 199 -11.43 -12.85 25.39
N GLY A 200 -11.69 -14.13 25.13
CA GLY A 200 -10.75 -15.04 24.50
C GLY A 200 -10.50 -14.73 23.01
N ARG A 201 -10.79 -15.69 22.15
CA ARG A 201 -10.39 -15.70 20.72
C ARG A 201 -11.41 -15.13 19.77
N GLU A 202 -12.59 -14.74 20.25
CA GLU A 202 -13.71 -14.30 19.41
C GLU A 202 -13.36 -13.11 18.52
N TRP A 203 -12.46 -12.24 19.01
CA TRP A 203 -11.99 -11.09 18.26
C TRP A 203 -11.34 -11.45 16.91
N LEU A 204 -10.65 -12.61 16.80
CA LEU A 204 -10.05 -13.08 15.54
C LEU A 204 -11.10 -13.32 14.45
N GLU A 205 -12.30 -13.74 14.82
CA GLU A 205 -13.39 -13.90 13.89
C GLU A 205 -14.08 -12.57 13.59
N LEU A 206 -14.27 -11.74 14.61
CA LEU A 206 -14.95 -10.46 14.48
C LEU A 206 -14.16 -9.43 13.68
N CYS A 207 -12.83 -9.40 13.81
CA CYS A 207 -11.98 -8.48 13.06
C CYS A 207 -11.62 -8.99 11.64
N ARG A 208 -11.98 -10.23 11.29
CA ARG A 208 -11.54 -10.87 10.05
C ARG A 208 -11.89 -10.06 8.79
N ASN A 209 -13.12 -9.62 8.67
CA ASN A 209 -13.56 -8.86 7.50
C ASN A 209 -12.89 -7.48 7.44
N TRP A 210 -12.70 -6.82 8.59
CA TRP A 210 -11.98 -5.57 8.70
C TRP A 210 -10.52 -5.71 8.24
N ASN A 211 -9.87 -6.78 8.68
CA ASN A 211 -8.49 -7.07 8.27
C ASN A 211 -8.37 -7.33 6.76
N ILE A 212 -9.33 -8.07 6.17
CA ILE A 212 -9.37 -8.30 4.72
C ILE A 212 -9.56 -6.98 3.98
N VAL A 213 -10.49 -6.13 4.41
CA VAL A 213 -10.75 -4.83 3.77
C VAL A 213 -9.52 -3.92 3.87
N ALA A 214 -8.88 -3.83 5.04
CA ALA A 214 -7.65 -3.07 5.21
C ALA A 214 -6.54 -3.58 4.28
N TRP A 215 -6.36 -4.91 4.19
CA TRP A 215 -5.38 -5.54 3.32
C TRP A 215 -5.66 -5.27 1.83
N ILE A 216 -6.93 -5.33 1.39
CA ILE A 216 -7.32 -5.02 -0.01
C ILE A 216 -6.96 -3.58 -0.35
N PHE A 217 -7.34 -2.62 0.47
CA PHE A 217 -7.06 -1.21 0.22
C PHE A 217 -5.56 -0.91 0.21
N LEU A 218 -4.81 -1.50 1.14
CA LEU A 218 -3.36 -1.34 1.19
C LEU A 218 -2.69 -1.97 -0.05
N THR A 219 -3.12 -3.17 -0.46
CA THR A 219 -2.63 -3.83 -1.68
C THR A 219 -2.94 -3.00 -2.92
N ALA A 220 -4.19 -2.53 -3.06
CA ALA A 220 -4.59 -1.70 -4.20
C ALA A 220 -3.80 -0.38 -4.25
N GLY A 221 -3.57 0.24 -3.07
CA GLY A 221 -2.74 1.43 -2.97
C GLY A 221 -1.31 1.18 -3.44
N ILE A 222 -0.66 0.11 -2.99
CA ILE A 222 0.71 -0.24 -3.38
C ILE A 222 0.80 -0.52 -4.89
N ILE A 223 -0.09 -1.35 -5.44
CA ILE A 223 -0.08 -1.71 -6.87
C ILE A 223 -0.32 -0.48 -7.75
N LEU A 224 -1.27 0.37 -7.37
CA LEU A 224 -1.55 1.60 -8.13
C LEU A 224 -0.43 2.62 -8.01
N GLY A 225 0.26 2.67 -6.86
CA GLY A 225 1.46 3.50 -6.66
C GLY A 225 2.64 3.04 -7.53
N ALA A 226 2.86 1.73 -7.64
CA ALA A 226 3.86 1.16 -8.52
C ALA A 226 3.53 1.44 -10.00
N TRP A 227 2.26 1.36 -10.39
CA TRP A 227 1.82 1.74 -11.74
C TRP A 227 1.98 3.24 -12.01
N TRP A 228 1.64 4.10 -11.03
CA TRP A 228 1.85 5.55 -11.14
C TRP A 228 3.34 5.88 -11.30
N SER A 229 4.22 5.30 -10.50
CA SER A 229 5.68 5.46 -10.62
C SER A 229 6.19 5.04 -12.00
N TYR A 230 5.67 3.94 -12.54
CA TYR A 230 6.00 3.43 -13.87
C TYR A 230 5.60 4.40 -14.98
N MET A 231 4.44 5.04 -14.86
CA MET A 231 3.90 5.94 -15.90
C MET A 231 4.43 7.37 -15.80
N GLU A 232 4.81 7.86 -14.60
CA GLU A 232 5.14 9.27 -14.38
C GLU A 232 6.64 9.58 -14.33
N LEU A 233 7.44 8.69 -13.76
CA LEU A 233 8.83 9.06 -13.46
C LEU A 233 9.78 8.89 -14.66
N GLY A 234 9.34 8.28 -15.75
CA GLY A 234 10.12 8.14 -16.98
C GLY A 234 11.38 7.26 -16.88
N TRP A 235 11.63 6.62 -15.75
CA TRP A 235 12.80 5.76 -15.53
C TRP A 235 12.63 4.34 -16.08
N GLY A 236 11.40 3.95 -16.44
CA GLY A 236 11.07 2.67 -17.07
C GLY A 236 11.09 1.48 -16.10
N GLY A 237 10.89 1.72 -14.81
CA GLY A 237 10.75 0.68 -13.80
C GLY A 237 9.48 0.89 -12.96
N TYR A 238 8.96 -0.19 -12.39
CA TYR A 238 7.73 -0.18 -11.59
C TYR A 238 7.98 -0.19 -10.07
N TRP A 239 9.23 -0.40 -9.62
CA TRP A 239 9.64 -0.42 -8.23
C TRP A 239 11.11 -0.03 -8.09
N ALA A 240 11.36 1.12 -7.48
CA ALA A 240 12.70 1.67 -7.30
C ALA A 240 13.37 1.25 -6.00
N TRP A 241 12.66 0.60 -5.09
CA TRP A 241 13.04 0.44 -3.69
C TRP A 241 13.25 1.78 -2.97
N ASP A 242 12.55 2.83 -3.43
CA ASP A 242 12.54 4.11 -2.73
C ASP A 242 12.08 3.94 -1.28
N PRO A 243 12.62 4.68 -0.31
CA PRO A 243 12.24 4.57 1.09
C PRO A 243 10.73 4.68 1.35
N VAL A 244 9.99 5.47 0.56
CA VAL A 244 8.53 5.63 0.72
C VAL A 244 7.76 4.45 0.12
N GLU A 245 8.19 3.92 -1.02
CA GLU A 245 7.68 2.66 -1.56
C GLU A 245 7.85 1.53 -0.54
N ASN A 246 9.07 1.39 -0.04
CA ASN A 246 9.43 0.40 0.98
C ASN A 246 8.62 0.57 2.27
N ALA A 247 8.38 1.81 2.69
CA ALA A 247 7.62 2.11 3.89
C ALA A 247 6.17 1.61 3.81
N SER A 248 5.56 1.59 2.62
CA SER A 248 4.22 1.02 2.41
C SER A 248 4.22 -0.51 2.34
N LEU A 249 5.29 -1.10 1.85
CA LEU A 249 5.47 -2.56 1.75
C LEU A 249 5.63 -3.22 3.12
N ILE A 250 6.31 -2.58 4.07
CA ILE A 250 6.57 -3.12 5.41
C ILE A 250 5.26 -3.48 6.16
N PRO A 251 4.27 -2.58 6.34
CA PRO A 251 3.00 -2.93 6.96
C PRO A 251 2.20 -3.95 6.15
N TRP A 252 2.31 -3.96 4.83
CA TRP A 252 1.68 -4.98 3.98
C TRP A 252 2.24 -6.38 4.25
N LEU A 253 3.56 -6.53 4.40
CA LEU A 253 4.20 -7.79 4.74
C LEU A 253 3.77 -8.27 6.13
N ALA A 254 3.76 -7.39 7.14
CA ALA A 254 3.29 -7.71 8.49
C ALA A 254 1.79 -8.07 8.52
N GLY A 255 0.94 -7.33 7.79
CA GLY A 255 -0.48 -7.60 7.66
C GLY A 255 -0.77 -8.92 6.96
N THR A 256 0.02 -9.26 5.93
CA THR A 256 -0.07 -10.56 5.24
C THR A 256 0.35 -11.70 6.18
N ALA A 257 1.42 -11.53 6.95
CA ALA A 257 1.82 -12.49 7.98
C ALA A 257 0.70 -12.68 9.02
N PHE A 258 0.07 -11.57 9.47
CA PHE A 258 -1.07 -11.63 10.39
C PHE A 258 -2.26 -12.40 9.82
N VAL A 259 -2.62 -12.21 8.54
CA VAL A 259 -3.69 -13.01 7.90
C VAL A 259 -3.43 -14.51 8.06
N HIS A 260 -2.20 -14.96 7.81
CA HIS A 260 -1.83 -16.37 7.85
C HIS A 260 -1.77 -16.90 9.30
N THR A 261 -1.18 -16.17 10.25
CA THR A 261 -1.18 -16.55 11.66
C THR A 261 -2.58 -16.54 12.27
N ALA A 262 -3.47 -15.64 11.84
CA ALA A 262 -4.87 -15.62 12.27
C ALA A 262 -5.65 -16.86 11.79
N ILE A 263 -5.36 -17.39 10.59
CA ILE A 263 -5.93 -18.66 10.10
C ILE A 263 -5.49 -19.82 11.02
N VAL A 264 -4.19 -19.90 11.36
CA VAL A 264 -3.68 -20.91 12.27
C VAL A 264 -4.30 -20.75 13.67
N GLY A 265 -4.35 -19.51 14.18
CA GLY A 265 -4.94 -19.20 15.50
C GLY A 265 -6.38 -19.64 15.65
N ARG A 266 -7.19 -19.47 14.57
CA ARG A 266 -8.61 -19.89 14.56
C ARG A 266 -8.77 -21.41 14.45
N THR A 267 -7.98 -22.05 13.59
CA THR A 267 -8.12 -23.49 13.30
C THR A 267 -7.51 -24.36 14.41
N ARG A 268 -6.38 -23.95 14.98
CA ARG A 268 -5.64 -24.69 16.00
C ARG A 268 -5.89 -24.23 17.42
N LYS A 269 -6.62 -23.14 17.60
CA LYS A 269 -6.82 -22.49 18.91
C LYS A 269 -5.49 -22.17 19.62
N SER A 270 -4.49 -21.77 18.83
CA SER A 270 -3.13 -21.42 19.29
C SER A 270 -2.77 -19.99 18.84
N LEU A 271 -1.58 -19.51 19.18
CA LEU A 271 -1.04 -18.24 18.69
C LEU A 271 -1.87 -16.99 19.05
N LEU A 272 -2.70 -17.03 20.10
CA LEU A 272 -3.59 -15.91 20.43
C LEU A 272 -2.78 -14.65 20.74
N ARG A 273 -1.77 -14.78 21.63
CA ARG A 273 -0.86 -13.69 22.00
C ARG A 273 -0.04 -13.19 20.81
N THR A 274 0.46 -14.11 19.99
CA THR A 274 1.18 -13.79 18.76
C THR A 274 0.30 -12.97 17.81
N ASN A 275 -0.96 -13.35 17.63
CA ASN A 275 -1.89 -12.63 16.77
C ASN A 275 -2.22 -11.22 17.28
N VAL A 276 -2.32 -11.02 18.61
CA VAL A 276 -2.47 -9.68 19.21
C VAL A 276 -1.25 -8.81 18.87
N PHE A 277 -0.05 -9.35 19.05
CA PHE A 277 1.18 -8.65 18.71
C PHE A 277 1.27 -8.35 17.20
N MET A 278 0.93 -9.30 16.34
CA MET A 278 1.00 -9.16 14.88
C MET A 278 0.08 -8.08 14.33
N VAL A 279 -1.16 -8.01 14.79
CA VAL A 279 -2.08 -6.95 14.35
C VAL A 279 -1.67 -5.57 14.87
N ALA A 280 -1.17 -5.50 16.11
CA ALA A 280 -0.64 -4.26 16.66
C ALA A 280 0.64 -3.81 15.95
N LEU A 281 1.53 -4.75 15.60
CA LEU A 281 2.72 -4.48 14.79
C LEU A 281 2.32 -3.93 13.41
N THR A 282 1.32 -4.52 12.75
CA THR A 282 0.83 -4.02 11.46
C THR A 282 0.31 -2.58 11.57
N PHE A 283 -0.49 -2.28 12.58
CA PHE A 283 -0.97 -0.93 12.86
C PHE A 283 0.20 0.04 13.12
N LEU A 284 1.14 -0.35 13.96
CA LEU A 284 2.34 0.45 14.28
C LEU A 284 3.16 0.76 13.02
N LEU A 285 3.31 -0.21 12.14
CA LEU A 285 4.08 -0.07 10.89
C LEU A 285 3.39 0.84 9.87
N CYS A 286 2.05 1.00 9.91
CA CYS A 286 1.36 2.03 9.14
C CYS A 286 1.75 3.46 9.60
N PHE A 287 1.92 3.65 10.92
CA PHE A 287 2.44 4.91 11.46
C PHE A 287 3.93 5.09 11.18
N PHE A 288 4.72 4.01 11.20
CA PHE A 288 6.11 4.03 10.78
C PHE A 288 6.26 4.44 9.31
N ALA A 289 5.42 3.92 8.41
CA ALA A 289 5.41 4.34 7.01
C ALA A 289 5.19 5.85 6.89
N THR A 290 4.25 6.40 7.66
CA THR A 290 4.01 7.84 7.71
C THR A 290 5.18 8.62 8.34
N PHE A 291 5.85 8.04 9.34
CA PHE A 291 7.06 8.61 9.95
C PHE A 291 8.20 8.74 8.93
N VAL A 292 8.45 7.72 8.12
CA VAL A 292 9.47 7.76 7.04
C VAL A 292 9.22 8.94 6.10
N VAL A 293 7.97 9.13 5.65
CA VAL A 293 7.58 10.20 4.71
C VAL A 293 7.67 11.60 5.33
N ARG A 294 7.48 11.73 6.65
CA ARG A 294 7.19 13.03 7.30
C ARG A 294 8.14 13.42 8.41
N SER A 295 9.13 12.60 8.74
CA SER A 295 10.13 12.96 9.76
C SER A 295 11.19 13.92 9.25
N GLY A 296 11.39 13.99 7.93
CA GLY A 296 12.53 14.70 7.31
C GLY A 296 13.88 14.04 7.61
N MET A 297 13.89 12.80 8.12
CA MET A 297 15.13 12.06 8.45
C MET A 297 15.66 11.24 7.28
N ILE A 298 14.85 11.01 6.26
CA ILE A 298 15.16 10.15 5.12
C ILE A 298 14.82 10.93 3.85
N ASP A 299 15.80 11.06 2.96
CA ASP A 299 15.61 11.69 1.66
C ASP A 299 14.86 10.74 0.71
N SER A 300 13.82 11.26 0.07
CA SER A 300 13.02 10.57 -0.93
C SER A 300 12.32 11.57 -1.83
N LEU A 301 12.03 11.18 -3.06
CA LEU A 301 11.21 11.98 -4.01
C LEU A 301 9.79 12.27 -3.46
N HIS A 302 9.33 11.47 -2.50
CA HIS A 302 7.99 11.54 -1.89
C HIS A 302 8.02 12.17 -0.49
N ALA A 303 9.19 12.54 0.06
CA ALA A 303 9.32 13.08 1.41
C ALA A 303 8.89 14.54 1.48
N PHE A 304 8.22 14.92 2.59
CA PHE A 304 7.88 16.30 2.86
C PHE A 304 9.00 16.98 3.67
N SER A 305 9.70 17.92 3.05
CA SER A 305 10.73 18.71 3.73
C SER A 305 10.12 19.61 4.81
N GLY A 306 10.84 19.80 5.93
CA GLY A 306 10.48 20.77 6.98
C GLY A 306 9.31 20.36 7.90
N SER A 307 8.94 19.09 7.94
CA SER A 307 7.85 18.61 8.78
C SER A 307 8.19 18.61 10.28
N ARG A 308 7.25 19.12 11.11
CA ARG A 308 7.33 19.06 12.58
C ARG A 308 6.68 17.79 13.16
N MET A 309 6.29 16.83 12.33
CA MET A 309 5.56 15.63 12.74
C MET A 309 6.43 14.48 13.19
N GLY A 310 7.75 14.51 12.98
CA GLY A 310 8.65 13.41 13.32
C GLY A 310 8.58 13.02 14.80
N ILE A 311 8.78 13.97 15.71
CA ILE A 311 8.73 13.70 17.17
C ILE A 311 7.34 13.24 17.63
N PRO A 312 6.21 13.91 17.29
CA PRO A 312 4.88 13.42 17.65
C PRO A 312 4.58 12.00 17.20
N LEU A 313 4.95 11.64 15.97
CA LEU A 313 4.78 10.28 15.44
C LEU A 313 5.63 9.27 16.22
N LEU A 314 6.90 9.60 16.50
CA LEU A 314 7.79 8.73 17.28
C LEU A 314 7.24 8.48 18.69
N VAL A 315 6.81 9.52 19.40
CA VAL A 315 6.22 9.40 20.74
C VAL A 315 4.96 8.54 20.71
N PHE A 316 4.09 8.74 19.72
CA PHE A 316 2.89 7.93 19.55
C PHE A 316 3.23 6.46 19.30
N MET A 317 4.20 6.19 18.40
CA MET A 317 4.64 4.81 18.11
C MET A 317 5.23 4.12 19.35
N ILE A 318 6.05 4.83 20.15
CA ILE A 318 6.60 4.29 21.39
C ILE A 318 5.48 3.98 22.39
N ALA A 319 4.49 4.87 22.52
CA ALA A 319 3.33 4.65 23.40
C ALA A 319 2.50 3.43 22.96
N VAL A 320 2.21 3.30 21.67
CA VAL A 320 1.49 2.15 21.10
C VAL A 320 2.27 0.85 21.30
N LEU A 321 3.58 0.87 21.04
CA LEU A 321 4.44 -0.31 21.25
C LEU A 321 4.46 -0.72 22.73
N SER A 322 4.65 0.24 23.63
CA SER A 322 4.68 -0.01 25.08
C SER A 322 3.36 -0.59 25.58
N LEU A 323 2.24 -0.02 25.15
CA LEU A 323 0.90 -0.53 25.45
C LEU A 323 0.70 -1.95 24.90
N THR A 324 1.13 -2.19 23.67
CA THR A 324 1.03 -3.52 23.04
C THR A 324 1.83 -4.56 23.82
N LEU A 325 3.07 -4.25 24.17
CA LEU A 325 3.92 -5.14 24.95
C LEU A 325 3.31 -5.40 26.34
N PHE A 326 2.83 -4.35 27.01
CA PHE A 326 2.13 -4.50 28.30
C PHE A 326 0.93 -5.45 28.18
N VAL A 327 0.06 -5.24 27.18
CA VAL A 327 -1.12 -6.09 26.96
C VAL A 327 -0.72 -7.53 26.61
N CYS A 328 0.37 -7.72 25.85
CA CYS A 328 0.90 -9.05 25.54
C CYS A 328 1.52 -9.76 26.77
N LEU A 329 1.98 -9.03 27.79
CA LEU A 329 2.49 -9.61 29.04
C LEU A 329 1.37 -10.14 29.94
N ILE A 330 0.13 -9.70 29.77
CA ILE A 330 -1.01 -10.24 30.53
C ILE A 330 -1.20 -11.71 30.17
N GLN A 331 -0.93 -12.61 31.12
CA GLN A 331 -1.10 -14.05 30.91
C GLN A 331 -2.58 -14.44 30.94
N ARG A 332 -2.98 -15.32 30.03
CA ARG A 332 -4.32 -15.89 29.98
C ARG A 332 -4.21 -17.41 29.80
N LYS A 333 -5.17 -18.17 30.33
CA LYS A 333 -5.19 -19.65 30.25
C LYS A 333 -5.14 -20.19 28.81
N ASP A 334 -5.58 -19.41 27.86
CA ASP A 334 -5.67 -19.79 26.43
C ASP A 334 -4.43 -19.44 25.60
N ASP A 335 -3.33 -19.00 26.22
CA ASP A 335 -2.10 -18.53 25.56
C ASP A 335 -1.19 -19.68 25.06
N SER A 336 -1.72 -20.73 24.47
CA SER A 336 -0.89 -21.75 23.84
C SER A 336 -0.20 -21.21 22.59
N THR A 337 1.12 -21.46 22.48
CA THR A 337 1.93 -21.06 21.32
C THR A 337 2.43 -22.27 20.53
N HIS A 338 1.95 -23.48 20.86
CA HIS A 338 2.50 -24.71 20.33
C HIS A 338 2.03 -24.96 18.88
N ILE A 339 2.98 -25.29 18.00
CA ILE A 339 2.78 -25.83 16.68
C ILE A 339 3.41 -27.21 16.68
N ASP A 340 2.58 -28.25 16.54
CA ASP A 340 2.99 -29.64 16.72
C ASP A 340 3.98 -30.11 15.67
N ASP A 341 3.83 -29.64 14.42
CA ASP A 341 4.67 -30.09 13.30
C ASP A 341 4.80 -28.99 12.23
N PHE A 342 6.02 -28.62 11.90
CA PHE A 342 6.32 -27.70 10.80
C PHE A 342 6.05 -28.34 9.41
N ALA A 343 6.15 -29.66 9.29
CA ALA A 343 5.78 -30.40 8.08
C ALA A 343 4.27 -30.65 8.00
N SER A 344 3.47 -29.67 8.38
CA SER A 344 2.01 -29.66 8.28
C SER A 344 1.54 -28.38 7.60
N ARG A 345 0.29 -28.34 7.13
CA ARG A 345 -0.28 -27.12 6.53
C ARG A 345 -0.26 -25.92 7.49
N PRO A 346 -0.65 -26.03 8.77
CA PRO A 346 -0.48 -24.93 9.74
C PRO A 346 0.99 -24.54 9.94
N GLY A 347 1.92 -25.50 9.97
CA GLY A 347 3.34 -25.25 10.07
C GLY A 347 3.90 -24.48 8.86
N MET A 348 3.48 -24.84 7.64
CA MET A 348 3.85 -24.11 6.42
C MET A 348 3.30 -22.66 6.41
N LEU A 349 2.06 -22.44 6.88
CA LEU A 349 1.50 -21.10 7.02
C LEU A 349 2.29 -20.26 8.03
N PHE A 350 2.74 -20.88 9.12
CA PHE A 350 3.57 -20.23 10.11
C PHE A 350 4.97 -19.90 9.57
N LEU A 351 5.58 -20.81 8.83
CA LEU A 351 6.85 -20.57 8.14
C LEU A 351 6.76 -19.43 7.13
N ALA A 352 5.70 -19.41 6.32
CA ALA A 352 5.43 -18.28 5.41
C ALA A 352 5.29 -16.95 6.17
N SER A 353 4.63 -16.96 7.34
CA SER A 353 4.50 -15.76 8.17
C SER A 353 5.85 -15.26 8.68
N TRP A 354 6.76 -16.15 9.07
CA TRP A 354 8.12 -15.79 9.44
C TRP A 354 8.93 -15.21 8.27
N LEU A 355 8.77 -15.77 7.07
CA LEU A 355 9.41 -15.23 5.87
C LEU A 355 8.91 -13.83 5.53
N PHE A 356 7.61 -13.57 5.65
CA PHE A 356 7.06 -12.22 5.51
C PHE A 356 7.65 -11.25 6.53
N LEU A 357 7.79 -11.66 7.80
CA LEU A 357 8.40 -10.84 8.84
C LEU A 357 9.90 -10.61 8.61
N CYS A 358 10.63 -11.62 8.15
CA CYS A 358 12.04 -11.47 7.79
C CYS A 358 12.21 -10.46 6.65
N LEU A 359 11.39 -10.58 5.59
CA LEU A 359 11.37 -9.61 4.49
C LEU A 359 11.06 -8.20 5.00
N GLY A 360 10.01 -8.06 5.81
CA GLY A 360 9.64 -6.78 6.43
C GLY A 360 10.77 -6.21 7.28
N GLY A 361 11.47 -7.04 8.05
CA GLY A 361 12.61 -6.64 8.87
C GLY A 361 13.82 -6.20 8.04
N ILE A 362 14.13 -6.92 6.95
CA ILE A 362 15.20 -6.55 6.01
C ILE A 362 14.91 -5.20 5.37
N VAL A 363 13.69 -5.02 4.86
CA VAL A 363 13.27 -3.76 4.21
C VAL A 363 13.26 -2.61 5.22
N LEU A 364 12.77 -2.83 6.44
CA LEU A 364 12.77 -1.83 7.51
C LEU A 364 14.19 -1.41 7.90
N LEU A 365 15.09 -2.36 8.10
CA LEU A 365 16.49 -2.07 8.40
C LEU A 365 17.16 -1.33 7.25
N GLY A 366 16.85 -1.71 6.01
CA GLY A 366 17.38 -1.03 4.83
C GLY A 366 16.89 0.41 4.70
N VAL A 367 15.61 0.68 4.95
CA VAL A 367 15.06 2.05 4.97
C VAL A 367 15.69 2.89 6.09
N MET A 368 15.93 2.29 7.26
CA MET A 368 16.54 2.99 8.40
C MET A 368 18.08 3.04 8.33
N TRP A 369 18.70 2.38 7.35
CA TRP A 369 20.14 2.27 7.26
C TRP A 369 20.88 3.61 7.21
N PRO A 370 20.42 4.63 6.45
CA PRO A 370 21.05 5.96 6.48
C PRO A 370 21.07 6.56 7.88
N VAL A 371 19.98 6.45 8.63
CA VAL A 371 19.88 6.95 10.00
C VAL A 371 20.75 6.14 10.95
N LEU A 372 20.76 4.83 10.84
CA LEU A 372 21.57 3.96 11.68
C LEU A 372 23.08 4.19 11.40
N SER A 373 23.48 4.23 10.13
CA SER A 373 24.88 4.42 9.75
C SER A 373 25.44 5.78 10.15
N SER A 374 24.61 6.82 10.24
CA SER A 374 25.00 8.14 10.73
C SER A 374 25.48 8.15 12.20
N MET A 375 25.13 7.10 12.99
CA MET A 375 25.58 6.98 14.39
C MET A 375 27.08 6.69 14.51
N TRP A 376 27.74 6.18 13.45
CA TRP A 376 29.16 5.82 13.45
C TRP A 376 29.93 6.28 12.20
N SER A 377 29.24 6.86 11.21
CA SER A 377 29.86 7.36 9.97
C SER A 377 29.45 8.81 9.71
N ALA A 378 30.42 9.66 9.37
CA ALA A 378 30.14 11.02 8.94
C ALA A 378 29.45 11.08 7.56
N ASN A 379 29.57 10.02 6.76
CA ASN A 379 28.94 9.89 5.45
C ASN A 379 27.92 8.74 5.52
N PRO A 380 26.64 9.00 5.89
CA PRO A 380 25.62 7.98 5.92
C PRO A 380 25.38 7.40 4.53
N VAL A 381 25.25 6.08 4.44
CA VAL A 381 25.07 5.35 3.18
C VAL A 381 23.65 4.85 3.06
N GLY A 382 22.96 5.20 1.99
CA GLY A 382 21.70 4.57 1.57
C GLY A 382 21.95 3.21 0.92
N LEU A 383 20.98 2.30 1.02
CA LEU A 383 21.04 1.03 0.31
C LEU A 383 20.35 1.18 -1.05
N ASP A 384 21.02 0.73 -2.09
CA ASP A 384 20.53 0.80 -3.47
C ASP A 384 19.54 -0.33 -3.83
N ALA A 385 18.87 -0.22 -4.97
CA ALA A 385 17.97 -1.24 -5.48
C ALA A 385 18.69 -2.60 -5.68
N GLY A 386 19.97 -2.60 -5.98
CA GLY A 386 20.78 -3.79 -6.14
C GLY A 386 20.89 -4.61 -4.85
N PHE A 387 20.99 -3.94 -3.69
CA PHE A 387 20.96 -4.60 -2.40
C PHE A 387 19.63 -5.34 -2.18
N TYR A 388 18.50 -4.63 -2.32
CA TYR A 388 17.18 -5.21 -2.10
C TYR A 388 16.88 -6.35 -3.08
N ASN A 389 17.23 -6.18 -4.35
CA ASN A 389 17.05 -7.22 -5.36
C ASN A 389 17.83 -8.50 -5.01
N ARG A 390 19.08 -8.36 -4.55
CA ARG A 390 19.90 -9.53 -4.17
C ARG A 390 19.38 -10.26 -2.94
N VAL A 391 18.79 -9.56 -1.99
CA VAL A 391 18.37 -10.14 -0.71
C VAL A 391 16.89 -10.54 -0.72
N CYS A 392 16.00 -9.65 -1.20
CA CYS A 392 14.56 -9.86 -1.09
C CYS A 392 13.99 -10.76 -2.19
N LEU A 393 14.46 -10.67 -3.45
CA LEU A 393 13.90 -11.48 -4.54
C LEU A 393 14.04 -13.00 -4.31
N PRO A 394 15.19 -13.54 -3.82
CA PRO A 394 15.29 -14.97 -3.48
C PRO A 394 14.28 -15.40 -2.42
N LEU A 395 14.03 -14.55 -1.40
CA LEU A 395 13.06 -14.84 -0.34
C LEU A 395 11.62 -14.82 -0.86
N PHE A 396 11.28 -13.89 -1.76
CA PHE A 396 9.98 -13.90 -2.44
C PHE A 396 9.79 -15.13 -3.32
N ALA A 397 10.85 -15.59 -4.00
CA ALA A 397 10.79 -16.82 -4.79
C ALA A 397 10.58 -18.07 -3.91
N VAL A 398 11.21 -18.12 -2.72
CA VAL A 398 10.97 -19.19 -1.72
C VAL A 398 9.52 -19.11 -1.18
N LEU A 399 8.98 -17.92 -0.95
CA LEU A 399 7.56 -17.76 -0.59
C LEU A 399 6.63 -18.33 -1.67
N ALA A 400 6.88 -18.02 -2.95
CA ALA A 400 6.11 -18.57 -4.06
C ALA A 400 6.17 -20.11 -4.10
N LEU A 401 7.34 -20.70 -3.82
CA LEU A 401 7.49 -22.14 -3.68
C LEU A 401 6.64 -22.71 -2.53
N ILE A 402 6.71 -22.09 -1.33
CA ILE A 402 5.91 -22.52 -0.18
C ILE A 402 4.41 -22.42 -0.49
N MET A 403 3.96 -21.34 -1.15
CA MET A 403 2.57 -21.17 -1.56
C MET A 403 2.10 -22.27 -2.51
N SER A 404 2.97 -22.75 -3.40
CA SER A 404 2.62 -23.81 -4.35
C SER A 404 2.51 -25.19 -3.70
N ILE A 405 3.31 -25.48 -2.67
CA ILE A 405 3.35 -26.81 -2.04
C ILE A 405 2.43 -26.93 -0.82
N CYS A 406 2.19 -25.84 -0.07
CA CYS A 406 1.44 -25.81 1.17
C CYS A 406 0.05 -26.47 1.10
N PRO A 407 -0.77 -26.31 0.04
CA PRO A 407 -2.09 -26.96 -0.05
C PRO A 407 -2.07 -28.50 0.07
N TRP A 408 -0.95 -29.11 -0.25
CA TRP A 408 -0.77 -30.57 -0.35
C TRP A 408 -0.25 -31.21 0.95
N PHE A 409 0.06 -30.39 1.95
CA PHE A 409 0.37 -30.89 3.30
C PHE A 409 -0.91 -31.18 4.09
N SER A 410 -0.80 -32.16 5.00
CA SER A 410 -1.92 -32.53 5.85
C SER A 410 -2.17 -31.49 6.95
N GLN A 411 -3.34 -31.57 7.56
CA GLN A 411 -3.65 -30.68 8.70
C GLN A 411 -2.90 -31.07 9.98
N LYS A 412 -2.41 -32.30 10.09
CA LYS A 412 -1.73 -32.78 11.31
C LYS A 412 -0.24 -32.98 11.07
N HIS A 413 0.14 -33.92 10.22
CA HIS A 413 1.53 -34.30 9.99
C HIS A 413 1.76 -34.70 8.54
N GLY A 414 2.90 -34.26 7.98
CA GLY A 414 3.42 -34.73 6.70
C GLY A 414 2.60 -34.32 5.47
N ILE A 415 2.86 -35.01 4.38
CA ILE A 415 2.23 -34.74 3.07
C ILE A 415 0.86 -35.41 3.05
N GLY A 416 -0.18 -34.63 2.76
CA GLY A 416 -1.57 -35.09 2.67
C GLY A 416 -1.91 -35.77 1.33
N ASP A 417 -1.44 -35.20 0.21
CA ASP A 417 -1.60 -35.76 -1.14
C ASP A 417 -0.27 -35.78 -1.89
N LYS A 418 0.41 -36.92 -1.81
CA LYS A 418 1.72 -37.14 -2.45
C LYS A 418 1.64 -37.06 -3.98
N THR A 419 0.55 -37.54 -4.57
CA THR A 419 0.36 -37.51 -6.02
C THR A 419 0.20 -36.09 -6.54
N ALA A 420 -0.63 -35.31 -5.87
CA ALA A 420 -0.83 -33.89 -6.21
C ALA A 420 0.48 -33.11 -6.05
N LEU A 421 1.19 -33.30 -4.95
CA LEU A 421 2.51 -32.67 -4.75
C LEU A 421 3.49 -33.07 -5.86
N GLY A 422 3.52 -34.36 -6.26
CA GLY A 422 4.36 -34.82 -7.35
C GLY A 422 4.02 -34.17 -8.70
N VAL A 423 2.72 -33.96 -9.00
CA VAL A 423 2.27 -33.23 -10.20
C VAL A 423 2.71 -31.75 -10.16
N VAL A 424 2.60 -31.11 -9.02
CA VAL A 424 3.01 -29.70 -8.85
C VAL A 424 4.52 -29.56 -9.04
N LEU A 425 5.32 -30.43 -8.41
CA LEU A 425 6.78 -30.40 -8.53
C LEU A 425 7.22 -30.77 -9.97
N GLY A 426 6.58 -31.75 -10.60
CA GLY A 426 6.82 -32.14 -12.00
C GLY A 426 6.45 -30.99 -12.96
N GLY A 427 5.35 -30.32 -12.72
CA GLY A 427 4.96 -29.12 -13.48
C GLY A 427 5.98 -27.98 -13.35
N GLY A 428 6.52 -27.77 -12.16
CA GLY A 428 7.60 -26.80 -11.92
C GLY A 428 8.89 -27.16 -12.66
N ALA A 429 9.34 -28.43 -12.56
CA ALA A 429 10.51 -28.88 -13.28
C ALA A 429 10.32 -28.81 -14.81
N GLY A 430 9.13 -29.20 -15.31
CA GLY A 430 8.77 -29.07 -16.71
C GLY A 430 8.76 -27.63 -17.21
N SER A 431 8.15 -26.72 -16.46
CA SER A 431 8.15 -25.29 -16.81
C SER A 431 9.57 -24.70 -16.79
N ALA A 432 10.39 -25.05 -15.79
CA ALA A 432 11.79 -24.64 -15.75
C ALA A 432 12.56 -25.13 -16.97
N GLY A 433 12.37 -26.42 -17.36
CA GLY A 433 13.00 -26.99 -18.56
C GLY A 433 12.58 -26.29 -19.86
N ILE A 434 11.29 -25.98 -20.01
CA ILE A 434 10.79 -25.25 -21.18
C ILE A 434 11.37 -23.83 -21.22
N ILE A 435 11.31 -23.08 -20.12
CA ILE A 435 11.83 -21.71 -20.03
C ILE A 435 13.33 -21.69 -20.34
N PHE A 436 14.10 -22.66 -19.80
CA PHE A 436 15.52 -22.81 -20.09
C PHE A 436 15.79 -23.10 -21.58
N ALA A 437 15.01 -23.99 -22.18
CA ALA A 437 15.13 -24.34 -23.60
C ALA A 437 14.79 -23.17 -24.54
N LEU A 438 13.95 -22.24 -24.08
CA LEU A 438 13.64 -20.99 -24.79
C LEU A 438 14.74 -19.92 -24.65
N GLY A 439 15.84 -20.21 -23.94
CA GLY A 439 16.98 -19.32 -23.81
C GLY A 439 16.96 -18.41 -22.56
N TYR A 440 15.99 -18.56 -21.69
CA TYR A 440 15.92 -17.80 -20.42
C TYR A 440 16.71 -18.54 -19.34
N THR A 441 17.98 -18.16 -19.14
CA THR A 441 18.95 -18.94 -18.35
C THR A 441 19.31 -18.34 -16.99
N GLN A 442 18.82 -17.15 -16.63
CA GLN A 442 19.15 -16.54 -15.35
C GLN A 442 18.55 -17.36 -14.17
N PRO A 443 19.37 -17.87 -13.22
CA PRO A 443 18.93 -18.87 -12.25
C PRO A 443 17.78 -18.40 -11.35
N LEU A 444 17.83 -17.15 -10.85
CA LEU A 444 16.79 -16.61 -9.97
C LEU A 444 15.48 -16.37 -10.73
N ALA A 445 15.56 -15.87 -11.96
CA ALA A 445 14.39 -15.68 -12.82
C ALA A 445 13.73 -17.02 -13.15
N LEU A 446 14.55 -18.02 -13.51
CA LEU A 446 14.09 -19.38 -13.81
C LEU A 446 13.39 -20.02 -12.59
N PHE A 447 14.01 -19.92 -11.41
CA PHE A 447 13.43 -20.43 -10.16
C PHE A 447 12.13 -19.72 -9.79
N SER A 448 12.09 -18.38 -9.92
CA SER A 448 10.90 -17.57 -9.64
C SER A 448 9.75 -17.89 -10.60
N ALA A 449 10.04 -17.95 -11.91
CA ALA A 449 9.06 -18.30 -12.94
C ALA A 449 8.50 -19.70 -12.74
N ALA A 450 9.37 -20.70 -12.50
CA ALA A 450 8.96 -22.06 -12.20
C ALA A 450 8.06 -22.12 -10.95
N SER A 451 8.40 -21.41 -9.88
CA SER A 451 7.58 -21.32 -8.67
C SER A 451 6.21 -20.67 -8.97
N GLY A 452 6.15 -19.63 -9.80
CA GLY A 452 4.91 -19.02 -10.25
C GLY A 452 4.03 -19.99 -11.04
N PHE A 453 4.59 -20.73 -11.99
CA PHE A 453 3.85 -21.77 -12.73
C PHE A 453 3.42 -22.92 -11.83
N MET A 454 4.26 -23.34 -10.87
CA MET A 454 3.86 -24.31 -9.84
C MET A 454 2.64 -23.84 -9.06
N MET A 455 2.55 -22.55 -8.70
CA MET A 455 1.38 -21.99 -8.02
C MET A 455 0.14 -22.12 -8.90
N VAL A 456 0.21 -21.76 -10.18
CA VAL A 456 -0.92 -21.91 -11.12
C VAL A 456 -1.39 -23.36 -11.17
N VAL A 457 -0.48 -24.31 -11.39
CA VAL A 457 -0.78 -25.77 -11.41
C VAL A 457 -1.40 -26.20 -10.09
N SER A 458 -0.83 -25.78 -8.97
CA SER A 458 -1.31 -26.13 -7.63
C SER A 458 -2.73 -25.64 -7.38
N ILE A 459 -3.06 -24.39 -7.77
CA ILE A 459 -4.38 -23.81 -7.60
C ILE A 459 -5.43 -24.53 -8.46
N VAL A 460 -5.13 -24.76 -9.73
CA VAL A 460 -6.01 -25.52 -10.64
C VAL A 460 -6.28 -26.90 -10.06
N LEU A 461 -5.22 -27.61 -9.68
CA LEU A 461 -5.30 -28.96 -9.13
C LEU A 461 -6.08 -29.00 -7.80
N TYR A 462 -5.96 -27.97 -6.95
CA TYR A 462 -6.72 -27.84 -5.72
C TYR A 462 -8.22 -27.83 -5.99
N PHE A 463 -8.70 -27.04 -6.95
CA PHE A 463 -10.11 -26.99 -7.32
C PHE A 463 -10.58 -28.29 -8.01
N VAL A 464 -9.69 -29.04 -8.65
CA VAL A 464 -10.04 -30.34 -9.25
C VAL A 464 -10.19 -31.42 -8.17
N ARG A 465 -9.27 -31.47 -7.21
CA ARG A 465 -9.17 -32.59 -6.25
C ARG A 465 -9.91 -32.37 -4.94
N THR A 466 -10.09 -31.11 -4.50
CA THR A 466 -10.71 -30.83 -3.20
C THR A 466 -12.24 -30.75 -3.32
N LYS A 467 -12.93 -31.77 -2.78
CA LYS A 467 -14.39 -31.79 -2.76
C LYS A 467 -14.94 -30.55 -2.03
N GLY A 468 -15.93 -29.89 -2.64
CA GLY A 468 -16.57 -28.70 -2.08
C GLY A 468 -15.80 -27.38 -2.28
N ALA A 469 -14.54 -27.40 -2.75
CA ALA A 469 -13.78 -26.17 -2.99
C ALA A 469 -14.47 -25.25 -4.01
N ARG A 470 -15.06 -25.81 -5.06
CA ARG A 470 -15.76 -25.07 -6.13
C ARG A 470 -17.05 -24.40 -5.66
N SER A 471 -17.75 -24.98 -4.69
CA SER A 471 -19.00 -24.46 -4.15
C SER A 471 -18.79 -23.50 -2.97
N PHE A 472 -17.57 -23.38 -2.45
CA PHE A 472 -17.24 -22.54 -1.32
C PHE A 472 -16.58 -21.23 -1.77
N LEU A 473 -17.35 -20.15 -1.82
CA LEU A 473 -16.92 -18.84 -2.33
C LEU A 473 -15.60 -18.32 -1.71
N PRO A 474 -15.36 -18.44 -0.38
CA PRO A 474 -14.06 -18.02 0.18
C PRO A 474 -12.85 -18.80 -0.33
N SER A 475 -13.02 -20.01 -0.90
CA SER A 475 -11.92 -20.70 -1.57
C SER A 475 -11.50 -19.97 -2.85
N TRP A 476 -12.47 -19.50 -3.65
CA TRP A 476 -12.21 -18.69 -4.83
C TRP A 476 -11.50 -17.39 -4.46
N GLY A 477 -11.93 -16.73 -3.36
CA GLY A 477 -11.23 -15.55 -2.84
C GLY A 477 -9.79 -15.85 -2.48
N ALA A 478 -9.55 -16.81 -1.59
CA ALA A 478 -8.21 -17.14 -1.11
C ALA A 478 -7.27 -17.60 -2.23
N TYR A 479 -7.69 -18.58 -3.02
CA TYR A 479 -6.86 -19.10 -4.11
C TYR A 479 -6.80 -18.16 -5.32
N GLY A 480 -7.80 -17.33 -5.53
CA GLY A 480 -7.77 -16.27 -6.53
C GLY A 480 -6.73 -15.19 -6.21
N VAL A 481 -6.60 -14.79 -4.92
CA VAL A 481 -5.49 -13.91 -4.48
C VAL A 481 -4.14 -14.55 -4.80
N HIS A 482 -3.97 -15.83 -4.47
CA HIS A 482 -2.72 -16.55 -4.78
C HIS A 482 -2.48 -16.67 -6.29
N MET A 483 -3.53 -16.81 -7.10
CA MET A 483 -3.42 -16.78 -8.57
C MET A 483 -2.91 -15.42 -9.04
N GLY A 484 -3.44 -14.31 -8.51
CA GLY A 484 -2.93 -12.98 -8.82
C GLY A 484 -1.46 -12.81 -8.43
N VAL A 485 -1.06 -13.32 -7.25
CA VAL A 485 0.35 -13.33 -6.84
C VAL A 485 1.21 -14.19 -7.79
N ALA A 486 0.72 -15.36 -8.26
CA ALA A 486 1.43 -16.16 -9.24
C ALA A 486 1.71 -15.41 -10.55
N LEU A 487 0.72 -14.66 -11.04
CA LEU A 487 0.87 -13.82 -12.23
C LEU A 487 1.90 -12.70 -11.99
N MET A 488 1.87 -12.04 -10.82
CA MET A 488 2.88 -11.04 -10.46
C MET A 488 4.29 -11.64 -10.40
N VAL A 489 4.46 -12.81 -9.78
CA VAL A 489 5.76 -13.52 -9.69
C VAL A 489 6.30 -13.82 -11.09
N ILE A 490 5.45 -14.32 -12.00
CA ILE A 490 5.83 -14.57 -13.39
C ILE A 490 6.20 -13.24 -14.07
N GLY A 491 5.38 -12.19 -13.94
CA GLY A 491 5.66 -10.87 -14.49
C GLY A 491 7.03 -10.32 -14.06
N VAL A 492 7.31 -10.33 -12.75
CA VAL A 492 8.59 -9.85 -12.20
C VAL A 492 9.77 -10.71 -12.65
N ALA A 493 9.59 -12.03 -12.75
CA ALA A 493 10.65 -12.95 -13.16
C ALA A 493 11.16 -12.68 -14.59
N PHE A 494 10.32 -12.10 -15.45
CA PHE A 494 10.70 -11.80 -16.83
C PHE A 494 10.96 -10.30 -17.03
N SER A 495 10.13 -9.40 -16.54
CA SER A 495 10.22 -7.97 -16.82
C SER A 495 11.47 -7.29 -16.26
N GLY A 496 12.02 -7.77 -15.13
CA GLY A 496 13.26 -7.24 -14.56
C GLY A 496 14.50 -7.74 -15.34
N PRO A 497 14.80 -9.05 -15.28
CA PRO A 497 16.04 -9.60 -15.81
C PRO A 497 16.18 -9.59 -17.33
N TYR A 498 15.07 -9.61 -18.07
CA TYR A 498 15.05 -9.72 -19.53
C TYR A 498 14.51 -8.45 -20.23
N LYS A 499 14.45 -7.34 -19.50
CA LYS A 499 14.24 -6.02 -20.08
C LYS A 499 15.34 -5.69 -21.07
N VAL A 500 14.96 -5.19 -22.25
CA VAL A 500 15.89 -4.66 -23.25
C VAL A 500 15.63 -3.16 -23.37
N GLU A 501 16.67 -2.35 -23.31
CA GLU A 501 16.53 -0.90 -23.46
C GLU A 501 17.64 -0.33 -24.33
N ALA A 502 17.33 0.75 -25.04
CA ALA A 502 18.29 1.54 -25.80
C ALA A 502 17.95 3.02 -25.73
N GLU A 503 18.99 3.85 -25.85
CA GLU A 503 18.89 5.31 -25.94
C GLU A 503 19.52 5.78 -27.25
N ALA A 504 18.87 6.72 -27.93
CA ALA A 504 19.38 7.30 -29.15
C ALA A 504 18.90 8.75 -29.34
N VAL A 505 19.72 9.53 -30.04
CA VAL A 505 19.32 10.83 -30.59
C VAL A 505 18.91 10.62 -32.05
N LEU A 506 17.67 10.97 -32.39
CA LEU A 506 17.08 10.75 -33.71
C LEU A 506 16.68 12.06 -34.35
N ASN A 507 17.01 12.22 -35.64
CA ASN A 507 16.46 13.24 -36.51
C ASN A 507 15.16 12.71 -37.15
N LYS A 508 14.33 13.62 -37.62
CA LYS A 508 13.08 13.28 -38.32
C LYS A 508 13.31 12.23 -39.42
N GLY A 509 12.54 11.15 -39.37
CA GLY A 509 12.63 10.02 -40.30
C GLY A 509 13.64 8.95 -39.94
N GLN A 510 14.52 9.19 -38.96
CA GLN A 510 15.48 8.18 -38.50
C GLN A 510 14.81 7.14 -37.56
N SER A 511 15.39 5.95 -37.53
CA SER A 511 14.94 4.83 -36.69
C SER A 511 16.02 4.37 -35.73
N MET A 512 15.59 3.77 -34.63
CA MET A 512 16.41 2.97 -33.71
C MET A 512 15.84 1.57 -33.56
N THR A 513 16.72 0.58 -33.33
CA THR A 513 16.30 -0.81 -33.10
C THR A 513 16.47 -1.17 -31.62
N VAL A 514 15.42 -1.74 -31.02
CA VAL A 514 15.42 -2.22 -29.63
C VAL A 514 14.85 -3.64 -29.60
N GLY A 515 15.70 -4.63 -29.38
CA GLY A 515 15.31 -6.04 -29.50
C GLY A 515 14.82 -6.36 -30.91
N ALA A 516 13.60 -6.86 -31.04
CA ALA A 516 12.95 -7.18 -32.32
C ALA A 516 12.12 -6.00 -32.89
N TYR A 517 12.15 -4.84 -32.23
CA TYR A 517 11.34 -3.69 -32.63
C TYR A 517 12.20 -2.60 -33.28
N GLU A 518 11.64 -1.97 -34.29
CA GLU A 518 12.16 -0.77 -34.90
C GLU A 518 11.24 0.41 -34.56
N VAL A 519 11.82 1.49 -34.04
CA VAL A 519 11.11 2.69 -33.61
C VAL A 519 11.59 3.86 -34.44
N GLN A 520 10.71 4.39 -35.30
CA GLN A 520 11.00 5.51 -36.20
C GLN A 520 10.47 6.81 -35.62
N PHE A 521 11.30 7.83 -35.54
CA PHE A 521 10.86 9.19 -35.20
C PHE A 521 10.22 9.89 -36.39
N ILE A 522 8.94 10.22 -36.26
CA ILE A 522 8.14 10.85 -37.34
C ILE A 522 8.23 12.37 -37.24
N GLU A 523 7.88 12.96 -36.12
CA GLU A 523 7.91 14.40 -35.89
C GLU A 523 7.80 14.78 -34.42
N LEU A 524 8.28 15.96 -34.09
CA LEU A 524 8.06 16.61 -32.79
C LEU A 524 6.91 17.61 -32.94
N ARG A 525 5.85 17.46 -32.15
CA ARG A 525 4.73 18.40 -32.09
C ARG A 525 4.80 19.25 -30.84
N HIS A 526 4.54 20.54 -31.04
CA HIS A 526 4.48 21.51 -29.96
C HIS A 526 3.02 21.94 -29.76
N HIS A 527 2.52 21.83 -28.55
CA HIS A 527 1.17 22.25 -28.18
C HIS A 527 1.27 23.35 -27.13
N HIS A 528 0.80 24.54 -27.48
CA HIS A 528 0.80 25.74 -26.62
C HIS A 528 -0.62 26.18 -26.22
N ASP A 529 -1.63 25.39 -26.59
CA ASP A 529 -3.05 25.72 -26.39
C ASP A 529 -3.52 25.59 -24.94
N ASN A 530 -2.73 24.89 -24.09
CA ASN A 530 -3.07 24.74 -22.68
C ASN A 530 -2.55 25.95 -21.89
N PRO A 531 -3.41 26.73 -21.20
CA PRO A 531 -2.97 27.87 -20.41
C PRO A 531 -2.08 27.50 -19.23
N ALA A 532 -2.10 26.25 -18.75
CA ALA A 532 -1.32 25.80 -17.60
C ALA A 532 0.06 25.26 -17.96
N MET A 533 0.29 24.79 -19.20
CA MET A 533 1.53 24.13 -19.60
C MET A 533 1.79 24.18 -21.09
N ASP A 534 3.06 24.17 -21.48
CA ASP A 534 3.53 23.87 -22.84
C ASP A 534 3.91 22.39 -22.93
N MET A 535 3.55 21.74 -24.04
CA MET A 535 3.74 20.31 -24.23
C MET A 535 4.47 20.02 -25.55
N HIS A 536 5.46 19.16 -25.50
CA HIS A 536 6.25 18.72 -26.64
C HIS A 536 6.15 17.20 -26.76
N ALA A 537 5.50 16.69 -27.81
CA ALA A 537 5.26 15.27 -28.04
C ALA A 537 6.08 14.74 -29.22
N ALA A 538 6.90 13.72 -28.98
CA ALA A 538 7.63 13.03 -30.04
C ALA A 538 6.77 11.89 -30.60
N HIS A 539 6.25 12.05 -31.83
CA HIS A 539 5.49 11.02 -32.52
C HIS A 539 6.40 9.95 -33.09
N LEU A 540 6.16 8.70 -32.73
CA LEU A 540 6.96 7.53 -33.10
C LEU A 540 6.08 6.49 -33.77
N ALA A 541 6.57 5.87 -34.86
CA ALA A 541 5.99 4.66 -35.43
C ALA A 541 6.78 3.44 -34.96
N VAL A 542 6.08 2.39 -34.54
CA VAL A 542 6.71 1.16 -34.04
C VAL A 542 6.35 0.00 -34.95
N THR A 543 7.39 -0.71 -35.42
CA THR A 543 7.27 -1.93 -36.23
C THR A 543 8.00 -3.08 -35.60
N ARG A 544 7.57 -4.31 -35.88
CA ARG A 544 8.23 -5.56 -35.53
C ARG A 544 8.28 -6.46 -36.75
N ASP A 545 9.46 -6.89 -37.16
CA ASP A 545 9.65 -7.71 -38.36
C ASP A 545 9.00 -7.09 -39.60
N GLY A 546 9.07 -5.75 -39.75
CA GLY A 546 8.49 -5.00 -40.84
C GLY A 546 6.96 -4.79 -40.78
N LYS A 547 6.29 -5.30 -39.74
CA LYS A 547 4.84 -5.12 -39.53
C LYS A 547 4.59 -4.01 -38.51
N ALA A 548 3.61 -3.14 -38.79
CA ALA A 548 3.21 -2.10 -37.84
C ALA A 548 2.63 -2.70 -36.57
N VAL A 549 3.13 -2.25 -35.42
CA VAL A 549 2.66 -2.62 -34.09
C VAL A 549 1.77 -1.52 -33.52
N GLY A 550 2.15 -0.25 -33.70
CA GLY A 550 1.40 0.90 -33.21
C GLY A 550 2.21 2.18 -33.30
N SER A 551 1.75 3.20 -32.58
CA SER A 551 2.42 4.50 -32.46
C SER A 551 2.60 4.85 -30.98
N LEU A 552 3.65 5.60 -30.70
CA LEU A 552 3.95 6.17 -29.37
C LEU A 552 4.06 7.69 -29.50
N ALA A 553 3.74 8.38 -28.41
CA ALA A 553 3.87 9.84 -28.32
C ALA A 553 4.35 10.22 -26.90
N PRO A 554 5.60 9.90 -26.50
CA PRO A 554 6.13 10.36 -25.24
C PRO A 554 6.29 11.89 -25.25
N GLU A 555 6.03 12.51 -24.08
CA GLU A 555 5.94 13.97 -23.97
C GLU A 555 6.94 14.54 -22.98
N LYS A 556 7.29 15.81 -23.21
CA LYS A 556 7.91 16.71 -22.23
C LYS A 556 6.93 17.85 -21.97
N ARG A 557 6.59 18.05 -20.70
CA ARG A 557 5.67 19.09 -20.25
C ARG A 557 6.41 20.13 -19.42
N LEU A 558 6.15 21.40 -19.72
CA LEU A 558 6.67 22.55 -18.98
C LEU A 558 5.47 23.29 -18.38
N TYR A 559 5.28 23.15 -17.08
CA TYR A 559 4.18 23.80 -16.36
C TYR A 559 4.54 25.23 -16.00
N ARG A 560 3.64 26.19 -16.25
CA ARG A 560 3.91 27.62 -15.99
C ARG A 560 4.12 27.94 -14.50
N SER A 561 3.46 27.21 -13.62
CA SER A 561 3.67 27.31 -12.18
C SER A 561 5.01 26.71 -11.70
N PHE A 562 5.75 26.01 -12.60
CA PHE A 562 7.02 25.31 -12.32
C PHE A 562 8.03 25.51 -13.47
N GLU A 563 8.19 26.75 -13.94
CA GLU A 563 8.92 27.13 -15.16
C GLU A 563 10.36 26.62 -15.28
N GLN A 564 10.99 26.24 -14.17
CA GLN A 564 12.37 25.72 -14.15
C GLN A 564 12.47 24.20 -14.26
N SER A 565 11.33 23.49 -14.38
CA SER A 565 11.31 22.03 -14.33
C SER A 565 10.52 21.46 -15.51
N THR A 566 11.13 20.51 -16.21
CA THR A 566 10.45 19.72 -17.25
C THR A 566 10.04 18.35 -16.72
N PHE A 567 8.84 17.94 -17.01
CA PHE A 567 8.28 16.66 -16.59
C PHE A 567 8.11 15.75 -17.80
N ALA A 568 8.48 14.49 -17.65
CA ALA A 568 8.36 13.51 -18.72
C ALA A 568 7.05 12.74 -18.57
N GLU A 569 6.30 12.60 -19.64
CA GLU A 569 5.17 11.69 -19.76
C GLU A 569 5.54 10.56 -20.69
N VAL A 570 5.39 9.34 -20.23
CA VAL A 570 5.75 8.17 -21.01
C VAL A 570 4.62 7.78 -21.96
N SER A 571 4.98 7.06 -23.01
CA SER A 571 4.00 6.44 -23.91
C SER A 571 4.28 4.95 -24.00
N VAL A 572 3.22 4.13 -23.96
CA VAL A 572 3.33 2.67 -23.95
C VAL A 572 2.43 2.03 -25.00
N ILE A 573 2.88 0.93 -25.59
CA ILE A 573 2.04 0.00 -26.34
C ILE A 573 1.90 -1.26 -25.48
N PRO A 574 0.78 -1.44 -24.75
CA PRO A 574 0.62 -2.55 -23.83
C PRO A 574 0.41 -3.87 -24.58
N SER A 575 0.96 -4.96 -24.05
CA SER A 575 0.79 -6.30 -24.60
C SER A 575 0.87 -7.34 -23.48
N LEU A 576 0.24 -8.49 -23.66
CA LEU A 576 0.38 -9.62 -22.74
C LEU A 576 1.75 -10.32 -22.86
N GLY A 577 2.49 -10.08 -23.95
CA GLY A 577 3.84 -10.59 -24.18
C GLY A 577 4.89 -9.55 -23.83
N GLU A 578 5.15 -8.65 -24.77
CA GLU A 578 6.19 -7.60 -24.65
C GLU A 578 5.54 -6.23 -24.77
N GLU A 579 5.72 -5.38 -23.78
CA GLU A 579 5.28 -4.00 -23.80
C GLU A 579 6.41 -3.12 -24.35
N VAL A 580 6.06 -2.22 -25.28
CA VAL A 580 6.98 -1.18 -25.75
C VAL A 580 6.74 0.10 -24.96
N TYR A 581 7.76 0.60 -24.30
CA TYR A 581 7.73 1.77 -23.42
C TYR A 581 8.71 2.82 -23.95
N ALA A 582 8.27 4.05 -24.13
CA ALA A 582 9.13 5.13 -24.62
C ALA A 582 9.05 6.36 -23.71
N THR A 583 10.22 7.00 -23.52
CA THR A 583 10.37 8.26 -22.79
C THR A 583 11.11 9.25 -23.68
N LEU A 584 10.62 10.48 -23.75
CA LEU A 584 11.32 11.61 -24.35
C LEU A 584 12.27 12.21 -23.32
N LEU A 585 13.59 11.98 -23.47
CA LEU A 585 14.62 12.51 -22.58
C LEU A 585 14.90 13.99 -22.82
N GLY A 586 14.84 14.42 -24.07
CA GLY A 586 15.04 15.81 -24.47
C GLY A 586 14.89 16.04 -25.96
N PHE A 587 14.97 17.29 -26.39
CA PHE A 587 14.98 17.69 -27.79
C PHE A 587 15.82 18.97 -27.94
N ASN A 588 16.29 19.25 -29.16
CA ASN A 588 17.04 20.46 -29.47
C ASN A 588 16.28 21.39 -30.43
N GLU A 589 16.82 22.59 -30.66
CA GLU A 589 16.23 23.58 -31.56
C GLU A 589 16.20 23.13 -33.02
N GLU A 590 17.06 22.19 -33.42
CA GLU A 590 17.11 21.61 -34.77
C GLU A 590 16.03 20.55 -34.99
N GLY A 591 15.24 20.22 -33.94
CA GLY A 591 14.14 19.26 -34.00
C GLY A 591 14.58 17.80 -33.85
N SER A 592 15.85 17.52 -33.44
CA SER A 592 16.24 16.18 -33.05
C SER A 592 15.75 15.85 -31.63
N VAL A 593 15.42 14.58 -31.38
CA VAL A 593 14.91 14.10 -30.11
C VAL A 593 15.84 13.05 -29.50
N SER A 594 16.06 13.14 -28.18
CA SER A 594 16.73 12.10 -27.40
C SER A 594 15.64 11.21 -26.80
N LEU A 595 15.64 9.94 -27.15
CA LEU A 595 14.66 8.95 -26.74
C LEU A 595 15.31 7.82 -25.97
N LYS A 596 14.59 7.34 -24.96
CA LYS A 596 14.83 6.04 -24.32
C LYS A 596 13.65 5.15 -24.63
N VAL A 597 13.93 3.97 -25.19
CA VAL A 597 12.91 2.95 -25.49
C VAL A 597 13.27 1.67 -24.76
N SER A 598 12.27 1.07 -24.12
CA SER A 598 12.41 -0.20 -23.40
C SER A 598 11.37 -1.20 -23.86
N ILE A 599 11.78 -2.46 -23.95
CA ILE A 599 10.90 -3.60 -24.18
C ILE A 599 10.81 -4.36 -22.86
N ASN A 600 9.60 -4.41 -22.28
CA ASN A 600 9.34 -4.98 -20.96
C ASN A 600 8.52 -6.28 -21.10
N PRO A 601 9.15 -7.47 -21.07
CA PRO A 601 8.43 -8.73 -21.21
C PRO A 601 7.55 -8.99 -19.99
N LEU A 602 6.31 -9.39 -20.23
CA LEU A 602 5.30 -9.80 -19.24
C LEU A 602 4.99 -8.79 -18.13
N VAL A 603 5.36 -7.52 -18.27
CA VAL A 603 5.13 -6.50 -17.22
C VAL A 603 3.64 -6.34 -16.90
N ASN A 604 2.75 -6.47 -17.89
CA ASN A 604 1.30 -6.33 -17.70
C ASN A 604 0.70 -7.44 -16.81
N TRP A 605 1.39 -8.58 -16.63
CA TRP A 605 0.97 -9.61 -15.67
C TRP A 605 1.09 -9.15 -14.22
N ILE A 606 1.96 -8.16 -13.93
CA ILE A 606 2.06 -7.55 -12.61
C ILE A 606 0.76 -6.77 -12.31
N TRP A 607 0.30 -5.97 -13.25
CA TRP A 607 -0.92 -5.16 -13.11
C TRP A 607 -2.18 -6.03 -13.05
N ILE A 608 -2.27 -7.01 -13.94
CA ILE A 608 -3.37 -7.98 -13.98
C ILE A 608 -3.41 -8.78 -12.68
N GLY A 609 -2.26 -9.30 -12.23
CA GLY A 609 -2.15 -10.08 -11.00
C GLY A 609 -2.50 -9.28 -9.75
N GLY A 610 -1.99 -8.06 -9.63
CA GLY A 610 -2.31 -7.16 -8.51
C GLY A 610 -3.79 -6.78 -8.46
N THR A 611 -4.37 -6.40 -9.59
CA THR A 611 -5.79 -6.08 -9.72
C THR A 611 -6.68 -7.28 -9.39
N LEU A 612 -6.34 -8.46 -9.93
CA LEU A 612 -7.04 -9.71 -9.64
C LEU A 612 -7.03 -10.00 -8.13
N SER A 613 -5.84 -9.88 -7.49
CA SER A 613 -5.71 -10.10 -6.03
C SER A 613 -6.65 -9.22 -5.22
N CYS A 614 -6.76 -7.94 -5.58
CA CYS A 614 -7.64 -7.01 -4.88
C CYS A 614 -9.13 -7.35 -5.08
N LEU A 615 -9.55 -7.62 -6.32
CA LEU A 615 -10.95 -7.87 -6.64
C LEU A 615 -11.46 -9.18 -6.03
N VAL A 616 -10.68 -10.27 -6.18
CA VAL A 616 -11.14 -11.58 -5.68
C VAL A 616 -11.04 -11.72 -4.17
N ALA A 617 -10.22 -10.91 -3.49
CA ALA A 617 -10.13 -10.93 -2.03
C ALA A 617 -11.46 -10.60 -1.34
N PHE A 618 -12.35 -9.81 -1.99
CA PHE A 618 -13.71 -9.59 -1.50
C PHE A 618 -14.52 -10.88 -1.36
N LEU A 619 -14.25 -11.90 -2.17
CA LEU A 619 -14.89 -13.21 -2.05
C LEU A 619 -14.51 -13.95 -0.75
N CYS A 620 -13.44 -13.51 -0.07
CA CYS A 620 -13.10 -14.00 1.26
C CYS A 620 -14.05 -13.50 2.36
N TRP A 621 -14.95 -12.57 2.05
CA TRP A 621 -15.93 -12.06 3.01
C TRP A 621 -16.76 -13.19 3.62
N ARG A 622 -16.95 -13.17 4.94
CA ARG A 622 -17.84 -14.09 5.65
C ARG A 622 -18.93 -13.32 6.37
N LYS A 623 -20.15 -13.82 6.24
CA LYS A 623 -21.27 -13.30 7.02
C LYS A 623 -21.04 -13.64 8.49
N ILE A 624 -21.06 -12.62 9.35
CA ILE A 624 -21.08 -12.76 10.80
C ILE A 624 -22.54 -12.65 11.20
N GLU A 625 -23.10 -13.68 11.82
CA GLU A 625 -24.49 -13.66 12.28
C GLU A 625 -24.62 -12.77 13.51
N ARG A 626 -25.72 -12.02 13.60
CA ARG A 626 -26.11 -11.31 14.81
C ARG A 626 -26.55 -12.35 15.84
N ARG A 627 -26.10 -12.23 17.08
CA ARG A 627 -26.67 -12.99 18.21
C ARG A 627 -27.96 -12.32 18.67
#